data_2d11c41ace2c7113bf9a449d8e683284
#
_entry.id   2d11c41ace2c7113bf9a449d8e683284
#
_cell.length_a   1.000
_cell.length_b   1.000
_cell.length_c   1.000
_cell.angle_alpha   90.00
_cell.angle_beta   90.00
_cell.angle_gamma   90.00
#
_symmetry.space_group_name_H-M   'P 1'
#
loop_
_entity.id
_entity.type
_entity.pdbx_description
1 polymer ?
#
loop_
_entity_poly.entity_id
_entity_poly.type
_entity_poly.pdbx_seq_one_letter_code
_entity_poly.pdbx_strand_id
1 'polypeptide(L)'
;MKGVSVIKNKFIFFLVALIFFITLIFTMHKNNISFKSSFNINLIGNDLDQYLENKEGQFSDLKKDVQKKIIWFRKKNTKTNISIVYIHGFSASSEEVRPLPDLIGKDIRANIFYTRLTGHGRSSDAMGLSSISNWVNDLHEAIEIGSRIGQKVILISTSTGGTLSAISALNDYLSNTILGYIFISPNFGINHKLANLISWPYSEYWLHLFIGKTRTIKPRNELDKKFWTLSYPTKALIPMARLVKKINNKNFSNVSNPALFYFSMDDEVVEPKKTLEFIENWGGETKTINVKMSEFDDKYSHVIAG
;
A
#
# COMPACT_ATOMS: atom_id res chain seq x y z
N MET A 1 -11.03 -40.39 -45.97
CA MET A 1 -11.45 -40.14 -44.58
C MET A 1 -10.42 -40.42 -43.52
N LYS A 2 -9.40 -41.31 -43.68
CA LYS A 2 -8.36 -41.59 -42.67
C LYS A 2 -7.38 -40.42 -42.41
N GLY A 3 -7.09 -39.57 -43.36
CA GLY A 3 -6.11 -38.46 -43.18
C GLY A 3 -6.60 -37.30 -42.26
N VAL A 4 -7.90 -36.99 -42.29
CA VAL A 4 -8.49 -35.93 -41.50
C VAL A 4 -8.50 -36.26 -39.98
N SER A 5 -8.71 -37.57 -39.65
CA SER A 5 -8.71 -38.06 -38.27
C SER A 5 -7.30 -37.96 -37.65
N VAL A 6 -6.24 -38.26 -38.39
CA VAL A 6 -4.86 -38.20 -37.91
C VAL A 6 -4.39 -36.78 -37.64
N ILE A 7 -4.80 -35.84 -38.51
CA ILE A 7 -4.47 -34.42 -38.33
C ILE A 7 -5.18 -33.86 -37.10
N LYS A 8 -6.47 -34.19 -36.91
CA LYS A 8 -7.25 -33.78 -35.75
C LYS A 8 -6.68 -34.29 -34.44
N ASN A 9 -6.21 -35.57 -34.40
CA ASN A 9 -5.61 -36.14 -33.20
C ASN A 9 -4.25 -35.52 -32.88
N LYS A 10 -3.41 -35.20 -33.88
CA LYS A 10 -2.13 -34.49 -33.69
C LYS A 10 -2.36 -33.08 -33.15
N PHE A 11 -3.37 -32.37 -33.66
CA PHE A 11 -3.74 -31.04 -33.18
C PHE A 11 -4.22 -31.05 -31.72
N ILE A 12 -5.07 -32.02 -31.37
CA ILE A 12 -5.55 -32.20 -29.99
C ILE A 12 -4.38 -32.52 -29.06
N PHE A 13 -3.48 -33.42 -29.44
CA PHE A 13 -2.30 -33.76 -28.66
C PHE A 13 -1.40 -32.54 -28.43
N PHE A 14 -1.15 -31.74 -29.48
CA PHE A 14 -0.36 -30.49 -29.35
C PHE A 14 -1.05 -29.49 -28.41
N LEU A 15 -2.36 -29.31 -28.48
CA LEU A 15 -3.12 -28.42 -27.60
C LEU A 15 -3.03 -28.88 -26.13
N VAL A 16 -3.19 -30.18 -25.88
CA VAL A 16 -3.06 -30.76 -24.53
C VAL A 16 -1.65 -30.57 -23.98
N ALA A 17 -0.62 -30.86 -24.79
CA ALA A 17 0.77 -30.66 -24.40
C ALA A 17 1.07 -29.18 -24.11
N LEU A 18 0.54 -28.26 -24.92
CA LEU A 18 0.70 -26.82 -24.69
C LEU A 18 0.02 -26.36 -23.40
N ILE A 19 -1.21 -26.82 -23.13
CA ILE A 19 -1.94 -26.52 -21.89
C ILE A 19 -1.17 -27.10 -20.69
N PHE A 20 -0.69 -28.32 -20.78
CA PHE A 20 0.11 -28.93 -19.72
C PHE A 20 1.40 -28.15 -19.46
N PHE A 21 2.12 -27.73 -20.50
CA PHE A 21 3.34 -26.93 -20.37
C PHE A 21 3.07 -25.55 -19.78
N ILE A 22 1.98 -24.87 -20.20
CA ILE A 22 1.53 -23.61 -19.62
C ILE A 22 1.21 -23.82 -18.14
N THR A 23 0.44 -24.85 -17.80
CA THR A 23 0.08 -25.15 -16.41
C THR A 23 1.33 -25.42 -15.56
N LEU A 24 2.30 -26.17 -16.09
CA LEU A 24 3.57 -26.44 -15.43
C LEU A 24 4.36 -25.14 -15.15
N ILE A 25 4.47 -24.26 -16.13
CA ILE A 25 5.11 -22.95 -15.98
C ILE A 25 4.41 -22.14 -14.88
N PHE A 26 3.08 -22.11 -14.85
CA PHE A 26 2.30 -21.40 -13.84
C PHE A 26 2.46 -21.99 -12.44
N THR A 27 2.53 -23.32 -12.31
CA THR A 27 2.72 -23.97 -11.01
C THR A 27 4.14 -23.83 -10.47
N MET A 28 5.14 -23.78 -11.35
CA MET A 28 6.54 -23.58 -10.96
C MET A 28 6.85 -22.13 -10.55
N HIS A 29 6.00 -21.18 -10.93
CA HIS A 29 6.18 -19.78 -10.54
C HIS A 29 5.85 -19.58 -9.06
N LYS A 30 6.81 -19.79 -8.19
CA LYS A 30 6.70 -19.46 -6.76
C LYS A 30 6.89 -17.93 -6.61
N ASN A 31 5.79 -17.20 -6.48
CA ASN A 31 5.81 -15.83 -5.99
C ASN A 31 6.22 -15.83 -4.51
N ASN A 32 7.51 -15.96 -4.21
CA ASN A 32 8.05 -15.89 -2.86
C ASN A 32 8.04 -14.43 -2.39
N ILE A 33 6.85 -13.88 -2.15
CA ILE A 33 6.70 -12.59 -1.52
C ILE A 33 7.05 -12.76 -0.04
N SER A 34 8.16 -12.17 0.37
CA SER A 34 8.56 -12.11 1.77
C SER A 34 8.12 -10.77 2.37
N PHE A 35 7.55 -10.83 3.57
CA PHE A 35 7.29 -9.66 4.40
C PHE A 35 8.43 -9.38 5.39
N LYS A 36 9.54 -10.11 5.24
CA LYS A 36 10.75 -9.84 6.04
C LYS A 36 11.43 -8.58 5.50
N SER A 37 11.59 -7.60 6.37
CA SER A 37 12.37 -6.40 6.05
C SER A 37 13.87 -6.70 6.06
N SER A 38 14.58 -6.06 5.15
CA SER A 38 16.04 -5.95 5.15
C SER A 38 16.51 -4.57 5.61
N PHE A 39 15.60 -3.73 6.12
CA PHE A 39 15.93 -2.40 6.59
C PHE A 39 16.87 -2.47 7.80
N ASN A 40 17.97 -1.73 7.72
CA ASN A 40 18.94 -1.65 8.82
C ASN A 40 18.61 -0.43 9.69
N ILE A 41 18.07 -0.67 10.89
CA ILE A 41 17.70 0.38 11.85
C ILE A 41 18.87 1.24 12.33
N ASN A 42 20.10 0.71 12.24
CA ASN A 42 21.30 1.46 12.63
C ASN A 42 21.64 2.59 11.65
N LEU A 43 21.02 2.60 10.46
CA LEU A 43 21.17 3.72 9.51
C LEU A 43 20.45 4.99 9.98
N ILE A 44 19.48 4.86 10.87
CA ILE A 44 18.78 6.00 11.47
C ILE A 44 19.66 6.57 12.58
N GLY A 45 20.26 7.72 12.32
CA GLY A 45 21.07 8.42 13.30
C GLY A 45 20.24 9.02 14.45
N ASN A 46 20.89 9.80 15.32
CA ASN A 46 20.24 10.48 16.45
C ASN A 46 19.43 11.71 16.01
N ASP A 47 19.85 12.41 14.94
CA ASP A 47 19.10 13.50 14.32
C ASP A 47 18.23 12.93 13.19
N LEU A 48 16.94 12.78 13.50
CA LEU A 48 15.98 12.18 12.59
C LEU A 48 15.69 13.08 11.37
N ASP A 49 15.65 14.40 11.57
CA ASP A 49 15.41 15.33 10.46
C ASP A 49 16.58 15.33 9.48
N GLN A 50 17.82 15.32 9.99
CA GLN A 50 19.01 15.23 9.15
C GLN A 50 19.07 13.88 8.40
N TYR A 51 18.68 12.78 9.06
CA TYR A 51 18.55 11.48 8.40
C TYR A 51 17.59 11.52 7.22
N LEU A 52 16.40 12.10 7.44
CA LEU A 52 15.36 12.22 6.39
C LEU A 52 15.81 13.15 5.27
N GLU A 53 16.40 14.30 5.58
CA GLU A 53 16.95 15.23 4.61
C GLU A 53 17.99 14.57 3.71
N ASN A 54 18.95 13.87 4.31
CA ASN A 54 19.99 13.13 3.56
C ASN A 54 19.37 12.04 2.67
N LYS A 55 18.35 11.34 3.16
CA LYS A 55 17.70 10.25 2.43
C LYS A 55 16.85 10.75 1.25
N GLU A 56 16.09 11.80 1.47
CA GLU A 56 15.25 12.38 0.42
C GLU A 56 16.05 13.24 -0.57
N GLY A 57 17.11 13.90 -0.11
CA GLY A 57 18.01 14.70 -0.94
C GLY A 57 18.79 13.92 -2.00
N GLN A 58 18.78 12.57 -1.94
CA GLN A 58 19.37 11.73 -2.98
C GLN A 58 18.55 11.73 -4.29
N PHE A 59 17.32 12.26 -4.28
CA PHE A 59 16.41 12.21 -5.41
C PHE A 59 16.23 13.58 -6.04
N SER A 60 16.79 13.79 -7.24
CA SER A 60 16.65 15.04 -8.01
C SER A 60 15.25 15.22 -8.61
N ASP A 61 14.47 14.13 -8.74
CA ASP A 61 13.12 14.12 -9.34
C ASP A 61 12.00 14.08 -8.27
N LEU A 62 12.32 14.35 -7.00
CA LEU A 62 11.34 14.39 -5.93
C LEU A 62 10.40 15.59 -6.10
N LYS A 63 9.10 15.34 -6.09
CA LYS A 63 8.10 16.40 -6.11
C LYS A 63 8.18 17.23 -4.83
N LYS A 64 7.91 18.51 -4.96
CA LYS A 64 7.91 19.42 -3.82
C LYS A 64 6.80 19.06 -2.82
N ASP A 65 7.10 19.16 -1.55
CA ASP A 65 6.19 19.01 -0.39
C ASP A 65 5.71 17.57 -0.10
N VAL A 66 6.19 16.54 -0.84
CA VAL A 66 5.80 15.12 -0.65
C VAL A 66 6.86 14.26 0.05
N GLN A 67 7.98 14.85 0.43
CA GLN A 67 9.09 14.18 1.10
C GLN A 67 8.67 13.60 2.45
N LYS A 68 9.40 12.61 2.93
CA LYS A 68 9.31 12.13 4.32
C LYS A 68 9.58 13.30 5.26
N LYS A 69 8.73 13.46 6.29
CA LYS A 69 8.85 14.58 7.23
C LYS A 69 8.30 14.25 8.61
N ILE A 70 8.89 14.86 9.63
CA ILE A 70 8.37 14.83 11.00
C ILE A 70 7.73 16.18 11.30
N ILE A 71 6.51 16.14 11.84
CA ILE A 71 5.87 17.32 12.44
C ILE A 71 6.02 17.17 13.95
N TRP A 72 6.85 18.00 14.52
CA TRP A 72 7.09 18.02 15.95
C TRP A 72 5.98 18.79 16.66
N PHE A 73 5.33 18.18 17.66
CA PHE A 73 4.27 18.85 18.44
C PHE A 73 4.78 20.08 19.18
N ARG A 74 5.98 20.01 19.71
CA ARG A 74 6.63 21.14 20.40
C ARG A 74 8.08 21.29 19.94
N LYS A 75 9.01 20.85 20.79
CA LYS A 75 10.44 20.95 20.53
C LYS A 75 10.91 19.77 19.65
N LYS A 76 11.75 20.11 18.66
CA LYS A 76 12.46 19.13 17.83
C LYS A 76 13.22 18.10 18.72
N ASN A 77 13.27 16.87 18.27
CA ASN A 77 13.92 15.75 18.97
C ASN A 77 13.37 15.48 20.39
N THR A 78 12.13 15.87 20.67
CA THR A 78 11.47 15.57 21.94
C THR A 78 10.36 14.54 21.73
N LYS A 79 10.51 13.40 22.43
CA LYS A 79 9.56 12.28 22.36
C LYS A 79 8.25 12.63 23.04
N THR A 80 7.11 12.26 22.41
CA THR A 80 5.78 12.39 22.99
C THR A 80 5.29 11.05 23.54
N ASN A 81 4.21 11.02 24.32
CA ASN A 81 3.62 9.75 24.79
C ASN A 81 3.12 8.89 23.62
N ILE A 82 2.52 9.53 22.63
CA ILE A 82 2.04 8.89 21.42
C ILE A 82 2.67 9.61 20.22
N SER A 83 3.05 8.87 19.20
CA SER A 83 3.33 9.39 17.88
C SER A 83 2.31 8.86 16.89
N ILE A 84 2.10 9.61 15.82
CA ILE A 84 1.32 9.18 14.65
C ILE A 84 2.30 8.87 13.52
N VAL A 85 2.13 7.72 12.90
CA VAL A 85 2.81 7.36 11.65
C VAL A 85 1.76 7.25 10.57
N TYR A 86 1.96 7.94 9.45
CA TYR A 86 1.04 7.91 8.33
C TYR A 86 1.64 7.19 7.12
N ILE A 87 0.92 6.20 6.58
CA ILE A 87 1.27 5.43 5.39
C ILE A 87 0.24 5.71 4.29
N HIS A 88 0.67 6.36 3.22
CA HIS A 88 -0.21 6.78 2.12
C HIS A 88 -0.58 5.65 1.15
N GLY A 89 -1.60 5.88 0.31
CA GLY A 89 -2.09 4.98 -0.71
C GLY A 89 -1.20 4.90 -1.96
N PHE A 90 -1.57 3.98 -2.87
CA PHE A 90 -0.88 3.80 -4.15
C PHE A 90 -1.03 5.04 -5.03
N SER A 91 0.05 5.44 -5.66
CA SER A 91 0.22 6.66 -6.48
C SER A 91 0.03 8.00 -5.75
N ALA A 92 -0.36 7.99 -4.49
CA ALA A 92 -0.60 9.16 -3.66
C ALA A 92 0.67 9.65 -2.93
N SER A 93 0.48 10.55 -1.98
CA SER A 93 1.46 11.03 -1.02
C SER A 93 0.79 11.30 0.33
N SER A 94 1.54 11.81 1.30
CA SER A 94 0.99 12.21 2.60
C SER A 94 -0.13 13.26 2.50
N GLU A 95 -0.18 14.00 1.40
CA GLU A 95 -1.14 15.08 1.19
C GLU A 95 -2.56 14.59 0.84
N GLU A 96 -2.73 13.27 0.57
CA GLU A 96 -4.05 12.70 0.26
C GLU A 96 -5.04 12.74 1.45
N VAL A 97 -4.53 12.83 2.68
CA VAL A 97 -5.32 12.74 3.92
C VAL A 97 -5.16 13.97 4.81
N ARG A 98 -4.22 14.87 4.49
CA ARG A 98 -4.04 16.08 5.29
C ARG A 98 -5.22 17.04 5.10
N PRO A 99 -5.68 17.72 6.19
CA PRO A 99 -4.99 17.88 7.47
C PRO A 99 -5.38 16.88 8.59
N LEU A 100 -6.05 15.78 8.30
CA LEU A 100 -6.60 14.90 9.36
C LEU A 100 -5.55 14.42 10.39
N PRO A 101 -4.39 13.86 10.02
CA PRO A 101 -3.41 13.44 11.02
C PRO A 101 -2.81 14.63 11.80
N ASP A 102 -2.71 15.82 11.17
CA ASP A 102 -2.25 17.03 11.85
C ASP A 102 -3.23 17.48 12.94
N LEU A 103 -4.54 17.42 12.67
CA LEU A 103 -5.58 17.76 13.64
C LEU A 103 -5.59 16.77 14.81
N ILE A 104 -5.54 15.47 14.52
CA ILE A 104 -5.44 14.43 15.55
C ILE A 104 -4.18 14.63 16.38
N GLY A 105 -3.02 14.81 15.72
CA GLY A 105 -1.74 15.01 16.41
C GLY A 105 -1.72 16.22 17.33
N LYS A 106 -2.36 17.32 16.91
CA LYS A 106 -2.53 18.50 17.74
C LYS A 106 -3.39 18.22 18.98
N ASP A 107 -4.50 17.51 18.79
CA ASP A 107 -5.46 17.21 19.86
C ASP A 107 -4.84 16.29 20.91
N ILE A 108 -4.21 15.19 20.52
CA ILE A 108 -3.57 14.23 21.43
C ILE A 108 -2.13 14.58 21.80
N ARG A 109 -1.63 15.73 21.35
CA ARG A 109 -0.26 16.24 21.61
C ARG A 109 0.84 15.29 21.13
N ALA A 110 0.68 14.73 19.92
CA ALA A 110 1.56 13.75 19.32
C ALA A 110 2.50 14.36 18.28
N ASN A 111 3.73 13.84 18.19
CA ASN A 111 4.57 14.01 17.02
C ASN A 111 4.00 13.18 15.87
N ILE A 112 4.20 13.62 14.63
CA ILE A 112 3.69 12.93 13.45
C ILE A 112 4.83 12.65 12.49
N PHE A 113 4.91 11.42 11.98
CA PHE A 113 5.79 11.08 10.86
C PHE A 113 4.97 10.77 9.62
N TYR A 114 5.21 11.52 8.57
CA TYR A 114 4.70 11.25 7.24
C TYR A 114 5.73 10.51 6.42
N THR A 115 5.45 9.25 6.07
CA THR A 115 6.32 8.47 5.19
C THR A 115 6.07 8.81 3.71
N ARG A 116 7.00 8.42 2.88
CA ARG A 116 6.87 8.36 1.44
C ARG A 116 7.33 6.98 0.98
N LEU A 117 6.43 6.22 0.40
CA LEU A 117 6.74 4.89 -0.10
C LEU A 117 7.67 4.99 -1.32
N THR A 118 8.61 4.07 -1.41
CA THR A 118 9.56 3.98 -2.53
C THR A 118 8.82 4.03 -3.87
N GLY A 119 9.32 4.86 -4.78
CA GLY A 119 8.76 5.12 -6.10
C GLY A 119 7.70 6.23 -6.13
N HIS A 120 7.02 6.52 -5.01
CA HIS A 120 5.98 7.55 -4.93
C HIS A 120 6.57 8.95 -4.79
N GLY A 121 5.79 9.97 -5.21
CA GLY A 121 6.22 11.38 -5.15
C GLY A 121 7.41 11.71 -6.02
N ARG A 122 7.70 10.89 -7.03
CA ARG A 122 8.83 11.02 -7.96
C ARG A 122 8.34 10.90 -9.41
N SER A 123 9.28 10.66 -10.33
CA SER A 123 8.95 10.43 -11.75
C SER A 123 8.12 9.16 -11.97
N SER A 124 7.48 9.09 -13.14
CA SER A 124 6.77 7.90 -13.62
C SER A 124 7.63 6.64 -13.54
N ASP A 125 8.87 6.73 -13.98
CA ASP A 125 9.80 5.58 -14.03
C ASP A 125 10.16 5.08 -12.63
N ALA A 126 10.34 5.98 -11.67
CA ALA A 126 10.60 5.63 -10.27
C ALA A 126 9.47 4.77 -9.69
N MET A 127 8.21 5.09 -10.01
CA MET A 127 7.05 4.30 -9.63
C MET A 127 7.11 2.87 -10.21
N GLY A 128 7.57 2.74 -11.45
CA GLY A 128 7.75 1.45 -12.15
C GLY A 128 8.86 0.57 -11.60
N LEU A 129 9.72 1.10 -10.73
CA LEU A 129 10.82 0.38 -10.06
C LEU A 129 10.46 -0.06 -8.64
N SER A 130 9.27 0.26 -8.15
CA SER A 130 8.81 -0.12 -6.81
C SER A 130 8.60 -1.62 -6.66
N SER A 131 8.84 -2.12 -5.48
CA SER A 131 8.61 -3.52 -5.13
C SER A 131 7.97 -3.65 -3.75
N ILE A 132 7.39 -4.82 -3.46
CA ILE A 132 6.85 -5.13 -2.12
C ILE A 132 7.97 -5.04 -1.07
N SER A 133 9.18 -5.54 -1.37
CA SER A 133 10.32 -5.48 -0.45
C SER A 133 10.72 -4.05 -0.11
N ASN A 134 10.69 -3.14 -1.09
CA ASN A 134 10.94 -1.72 -0.83
C ASN A 134 9.90 -1.14 0.12
N TRP A 135 8.61 -1.41 -0.13
CA TRP A 135 7.52 -0.90 0.71
C TRP A 135 7.52 -1.51 2.12
N VAL A 136 7.90 -2.79 2.26
CA VAL A 136 8.09 -3.42 3.58
C VAL A 136 9.24 -2.76 4.34
N ASN A 137 10.33 -2.39 3.66
CA ASN A 137 11.42 -1.62 4.27
C ASN A 137 10.97 -0.21 4.67
N ASP A 138 10.18 0.47 3.83
CA ASP A 138 9.60 1.79 4.14
C ASP A 138 8.66 1.73 5.35
N LEU A 139 7.85 0.66 5.47
CA LEU A 139 6.99 0.42 6.64
C LEU A 139 7.82 0.24 7.92
N HIS A 140 8.87 -0.58 7.86
CA HIS A 140 9.77 -0.82 8.98
C HIS A 140 10.45 0.47 9.44
N GLU A 141 11.01 1.23 8.50
CA GLU A 141 11.59 2.54 8.75
C GLU A 141 10.57 3.48 9.40
N ALA A 142 9.35 3.50 8.88
CA ALA A 142 8.31 4.40 9.38
C ALA A 142 7.93 4.10 10.83
N ILE A 143 7.76 2.83 11.18
CA ILE A 143 7.43 2.41 12.55
C ILE A 143 8.63 2.66 13.49
N GLU A 144 9.85 2.41 13.03
CA GLU A 144 11.06 2.70 13.81
C GLU A 144 11.20 4.20 14.11
N ILE A 145 11.00 5.08 13.12
CA ILE A 145 10.97 6.53 13.34
C ILE A 145 9.84 6.89 14.31
N GLY A 146 8.64 6.32 14.09
CA GLY A 146 7.51 6.50 15.00
C GLY A 146 7.85 6.18 16.46
N SER A 147 8.55 5.06 16.72
CA SER A 147 8.97 4.64 18.04
C SER A 147 10.03 5.55 18.66
N ARG A 148 10.81 6.25 17.84
CA ARG A 148 11.81 7.22 18.29
C ARG A 148 11.20 8.57 18.62
N ILE A 149 10.10 8.95 18.00
CA ILE A 149 9.40 10.23 18.25
C ILE A 149 8.19 10.10 19.19
N GLY A 150 7.76 8.88 19.54
CA GLY A 150 6.69 8.60 20.51
C GLY A 150 6.97 7.34 21.33
N GLN A 151 6.38 7.21 22.53
CA GLN A 151 6.52 5.99 23.34
C GLN A 151 5.71 4.84 22.75
N LYS A 152 4.54 5.15 22.15
CA LYS A 152 3.67 4.26 21.40
C LYS A 152 3.26 4.90 20.07
N VAL A 153 2.98 4.08 19.08
CA VAL A 153 2.64 4.53 17.72
C VAL A 153 1.16 4.28 17.44
N ILE A 154 0.45 5.28 16.96
CA ILE A 154 -0.81 5.10 16.22
C ILE A 154 -0.46 5.06 14.73
N LEU A 155 -0.79 3.96 14.07
CA LEU A 155 -0.51 3.78 12.65
C LEU A 155 -1.77 4.11 11.84
N ILE A 156 -1.76 5.26 11.15
CA ILE A 156 -2.83 5.70 10.25
C ILE A 156 -2.40 5.36 8.82
N SER A 157 -3.30 4.78 8.05
CA SER A 157 -2.96 4.34 6.70
C SER A 157 -4.15 4.39 5.75
N THR A 158 -3.90 4.76 4.50
CA THR A 158 -4.92 4.87 3.46
C THR A 158 -4.70 3.83 2.36
N SER A 159 -5.79 3.23 1.87
CA SER A 159 -5.80 2.38 0.67
C SER A 159 -4.71 1.28 0.71
N THR A 160 -3.79 1.24 -0.25
CA THR A 160 -2.64 0.31 -0.28
C THR A 160 -1.72 0.47 0.93
N GLY A 161 -1.64 1.68 1.51
CA GLY A 161 -0.98 1.90 2.79
C GLY A 161 -1.57 1.05 3.90
N GLY A 162 -2.91 0.86 3.91
CA GLY A 162 -3.61 -0.03 4.84
C GLY A 162 -3.22 -1.50 4.65
N THR A 163 -3.16 -1.97 3.41
CA THR A 163 -2.68 -3.32 3.09
C THR A 163 -1.24 -3.53 3.59
N LEU A 164 -0.38 -2.53 3.40
CA LEU A 164 1.01 -2.57 3.85
C LEU A 164 1.10 -2.55 5.38
N SER A 165 0.32 -1.68 6.04
CA SER A 165 0.30 -1.56 7.50
C SER A 165 -0.16 -2.84 8.20
N ALA A 166 -1.05 -3.62 7.59
CA ALA A 166 -1.48 -4.91 8.11
C ALA A 166 -0.31 -5.91 8.29
N ILE A 167 0.79 -5.77 7.52
CA ILE A 167 2.00 -6.59 7.69
C ILE A 167 2.59 -6.42 9.09
N SER A 168 2.56 -5.20 9.63
CA SER A 168 3.15 -4.94 10.95
C SER A 168 2.40 -5.64 12.08
N ALA A 169 1.10 -5.90 11.91
CA ALA A 169 0.30 -6.65 12.89
C ALA A 169 0.69 -8.14 12.98
N LEU A 170 1.31 -8.68 11.93
CA LEU A 170 1.82 -10.05 11.88
C LEU A 170 3.28 -10.18 12.36
N ASN A 171 3.88 -9.10 12.83
CA ASN A 171 5.26 -9.04 13.29
C ASN A 171 5.30 -8.58 14.73
N ASP A 172 5.64 -9.46 15.67
CA ASP A 172 5.62 -9.18 17.12
C ASP A 172 6.47 -7.97 17.51
N TYR A 173 7.65 -7.80 16.90
CA TYR A 173 8.52 -6.65 17.18
C TYR A 173 7.85 -5.32 16.82
N LEU A 174 7.16 -5.25 15.67
CA LEU A 174 6.48 -4.04 15.22
C LEU A 174 5.16 -3.83 15.96
N SER A 175 4.35 -4.89 16.10
CA SER A 175 3.02 -4.81 16.71
C SER A 175 3.08 -4.37 18.18
N ASN A 176 4.10 -4.80 18.92
CA ASN A 176 4.32 -4.37 20.31
C ASN A 176 4.58 -2.86 20.46
N THR A 177 5.06 -2.21 19.41
CA THR A 177 5.28 -0.76 19.37
C THR A 177 3.98 0.00 19.07
N ILE A 178 3.06 -0.64 18.33
CA ILE A 178 1.84 -0.02 17.84
C ILE A 178 0.74 -0.09 18.91
N LEU A 179 0.17 1.07 19.25
CA LEU A 179 -0.97 1.20 20.16
C LEU A 179 -2.28 0.79 19.47
N GLY A 180 -2.44 1.13 18.20
CA GLY A 180 -3.62 0.80 17.41
C GLY A 180 -3.47 1.23 15.96
N TYR A 181 -4.38 0.72 15.13
CA TYR A 181 -4.44 0.96 13.70
C TYR A 181 -5.64 1.81 13.32
N ILE A 182 -5.46 2.72 12.36
CA ILE A 182 -6.56 3.44 11.70
C ILE A 182 -6.42 3.18 10.20
N PHE A 183 -7.36 2.42 9.66
CA PHE A 183 -7.43 2.08 8.25
C PHE A 183 -8.47 2.96 7.56
N ILE A 184 -8.04 3.78 6.60
CA ILE A 184 -8.89 4.68 5.81
C ILE A 184 -9.02 4.09 4.41
N SER A 185 -10.24 3.76 3.98
CA SER A 185 -10.52 3.12 2.68
C SER A 185 -9.49 2.04 2.30
N PRO A 186 -9.18 1.06 3.19
CA PRO A 186 -8.05 0.14 3.01
C PRO A 186 -8.23 -0.75 1.77
N ASN A 187 -7.17 -0.94 1.01
CA ASN A 187 -7.20 -1.81 -0.17
C ASN A 187 -6.99 -3.28 0.21
N PHE A 188 -8.04 -3.93 0.69
CA PHE A 188 -8.06 -5.39 0.85
C PHE A 188 -8.68 -6.11 -0.36
N GLY A 189 -9.13 -5.36 -1.38
CA GLY A 189 -9.61 -5.89 -2.65
C GLY A 189 -9.68 -4.78 -3.68
N ILE A 190 -9.16 -5.03 -4.87
CA ILE A 190 -9.21 -4.06 -5.98
C ILE A 190 -10.57 -4.22 -6.65
N ASN A 191 -11.38 -3.16 -6.69
CA ASN A 191 -12.71 -3.18 -7.31
C ASN A 191 -12.61 -3.10 -8.85
N HIS A 192 -12.08 -4.16 -9.45
CA HIS A 192 -11.97 -4.29 -10.90
C HIS A 192 -12.04 -5.74 -11.33
N LYS A 193 -12.86 -6.08 -12.33
CA LYS A 193 -13.09 -7.46 -12.82
C LYS A 193 -11.81 -8.20 -13.22
N LEU A 194 -10.81 -7.48 -13.71
CA LEU A 194 -9.52 -8.05 -14.13
C LEU A 194 -8.42 -7.94 -13.07
N ALA A 195 -8.75 -7.52 -11.83
CA ALA A 195 -7.75 -7.32 -10.78
C ALA A 195 -6.91 -8.57 -10.51
N ASN A 196 -7.54 -9.74 -10.54
CA ASN A 196 -6.85 -11.01 -10.33
C ASN A 196 -5.77 -11.28 -11.38
N LEU A 197 -5.94 -10.82 -12.63
CA LEU A 197 -4.97 -11.03 -13.70
C LEU A 197 -3.68 -10.25 -13.44
N ILE A 198 -3.75 -9.09 -12.77
CA ILE A 198 -2.56 -8.27 -12.46
C ILE A 198 -1.60 -9.04 -11.57
N SER A 199 -2.11 -9.87 -10.66
CA SER A 199 -1.30 -10.67 -9.73
C SER A 199 -0.86 -12.03 -10.29
N TRP A 200 -1.21 -12.37 -11.55
CA TRP A 200 -0.85 -13.65 -12.16
C TRP A 200 0.66 -13.78 -12.38
N PRO A 201 1.16 -15.02 -12.47
CA PRO A 201 2.54 -15.28 -12.84
C PRO A 201 2.92 -14.57 -14.13
N TYR A 202 4.14 -14.04 -14.16
CA TYR A 202 4.72 -13.39 -15.35
C TYR A 202 3.91 -12.20 -15.89
N SER A 203 3.00 -11.61 -15.10
CA SER A 203 2.20 -10.45 -15.52
C SER A 203 3.05 -9.26 -15.96
N GLU A 204 4.27 -9.13 -15.46
CA GLU A 204 5.25 -8.14 -15.88
C GLU A 204 5.58 -8.17 -17.38
N TYR A 205 5.46 -9.35 -18.03
CA TYR A 205 5.78 -9.52 -19.46
C TYR A 205 4.58 -9.36 -20.38
N TRP A 206 3.36 -9.66 -19.92
CA TRP A 206 2.19 -9.71 -20.80
C TRP A 206 1.08 -8.71 -20.46
N LEU A 207 1.02 -8.22 -19.21
CA LEU A 207 -0.08 -7.34 -18.76
C LEU A 207 -0.22 -6.08 -19.63
N HIS A 208 0.91 -5.50 -20.04
CA HIS A 208 0.93 -4.30 -20.88
C HIS A 208 0.30 -4.49 -22.26
N LEU A 209 0.18 -5.73 -22.75
CA LEU A 209 -0.48 -6.04 -24.04
C LEU A 209 -2.00 -5.85 -23.94
N PHE A 210 -2.60 -5.98 -22.75
CA PHE A 210 -4.03 -5.86 -22.51
C PHE A 210 -4.46 -4.49 -22.03
N ILE A 211 -3.67 -3.83 -21.20
CA ILE A 211 -4.04 -2.56 -20.57
C ILE A 211 -3.08 -1.40 -20.87
N GLY A 212 -2.20 -1.57 -21.87
CA GLY A 212 -1.22 -0.57 -22.30
C GLY A 212 0.04 -0.53 -21.44
N LYS A 213 1.09 0.12 -21.93
CA LYS A 213 2.39 0.22 -21.25
C LYS A 213 2.38 1.18 -20.09
N THR A 214 1.53 2.20 -20.14
CA THR A 214 1.46 3.29 -19.16
C THR A 214 0.03 3.47 -18.70
N ARG A 215 -0.16 3.60 -17.41
CA ARG A 215 -1.41 4.01 -16.80
C ARG A 215 -1.38 5.51 -16.54
N THR A 216 -2.38 6.23 -17.01
CA THR A 216 -2.55 7.66 -16.73
C THR A 216 -3.89 7.89 -16.06
N ILE A 217 -3.88 8.60 -14.94
CA ILE A 217 -5.05 8.97 -14.15
C ILE A 217 -5.35 10.43 -14.43
N LYS A 218 -6.60 10.74 -14.75
CA LYS A 218 -7.04 12.12 -14.89
C LYS A 218 -7.11 12.76 -13.51
N PRO A 219 -6.41 13.89 -13.26
CA PRO A 219 -6.48 14.58 -11.97
C PRO A 219 -7.90 15.09 -11.72
N ARG A 220 -8.37 15.04 -10.49
CA ARG A 220 -9.66 15.58 -10.05
C ARG A 220 -9.59 17.10 -9.87
N ASN A 221 -8.42 17.57 -9.42
CA ASN A 221 -8.16 18.96 -9.11
C ASN A 221 -6.66 19.28 -9.26
N GLU A 222 -6.25 20.51 -8.98
CA GLU A 222 -4.85 20.96 -9.06
C GLU A 222 -3.96 20.33 -7.96
N LEU A 223 -4.53 19.95 -6.80
CA LEU A 223 -3.78 19.29 -5.73
C LEU A 223 -3.40 17.87 -6.14
N ASP A 224 -4.26 17.17 -6.85
CA ASP A 224 -3.92 15.85 -7.43
C ASP A 224 -2.71 15.96 -8.36
N LYS A 225 -2.68 16.98 -9.25
CA LYS A 225 -1.53 17.20 -10.15
C LYS A 225 -0.24 17.40 -9.37
N LYS A 226 -0.32 18.12 -8.27
CA LYS A 226 0.84 18.46 -7.45
C LYS A 226 1.33 17.23 -6.67
N PHE A 227 0.45 16.47 -6.05
CA PHE A 227 0.79 15.53 -5.00
C PHE A 227 0.70 14.05 -5.40
N TRP A 228 -0.01 13.71 -6.48
CA TRP A 228 -0.11 12.33 -6.94
C TRP A 228 0.87 12.01 -8.08
N THR A 229 1.26 10.75 -8.19
CA THR A 229 1.96 10.23 -9.37
C THR A 229 0.90 9.78 -10.37
N LEU A 230 0.46 10.69 -11.24
CA LEU A 230 -0.68 10.49 -12.14
C LEU A 230 -0.39 9.63 -13.36
N SER A 231 0.88 9.42 -13.70
CA SER A 231 1.29 8.57 -14.82
C SER A 231 2.42 7.65 -14.37
N TYR A 232 2.29 6.36 -14.64
CA TYR A 232 3.28 5.35 -14.27
C TYR A 232 3.20 4.13 -15.18
N PRO A 233 4.30 3.36 -15.33
CA PRO A 233 4.29 2.12 -16.10
C PRO A 233 3.28 1.13 -15.50
N THR A 234 2.53 0.45 -16.36
CA THR A 234 1.51 -0.55 -15.95
C THR A 234 2.08 -1.62 -15.01
N LYS A 235 3.36 -1.98 -15.14
CA LYS A 235 4.03 -2.92 -14.23
C LYS A 235 4.04 -2.48 -12.76
N ALA A 236 3.88 -1.17 -12.47
CA ALA A 236 3.79 -0.66 -11.10
C ALA A 236 2.55 -1.17 -10.33
N LEU A 237 1.49 -1.59 -11.04
CA LEU A 237 0.29 -2.20 -10.43
C LEU A 237 0.57 -3.60 -9.87
N ILE A 238 1.57 -4.30 -10.38
CA ILE A 238 1.82 -5.71 -10.06
C ILE A 238 2.19 -5.92 -8.59
N PRO A 239 3.18 -5.18 -8.01
CA PRO A 239 3.50 -5.33 -6.59
C PRO A 239 2.30 -5.01 -5.69
N MET A 240 1.50 -3.98 -6.03
CA MET A 240 0.29 -3.64 -5.27
C MET A 240 -0.74 -4.78 -5.29
N ALA A 241 -1.09 -5.32 -6.47
CA ALA A 241 -2.05 -6.40 -6.59
C ALA A 241 -1.57 -7.70 -5.92
N ARG A 242 -0.26 -8.01 -6.03
CA ARG A 242 0.36 -9.16 -5.35
C ARG A 242 0.37 -8.98 -3.83
N LEU A 243 0.57 -7.77 -3.32
CA LEU A 243 0.51 -7.43 -1.90
C LEU A 243 -0.90 -7.68 -1.35
N VAL A 244 -1.93 -7.13 -1.99
CA VAL A 244 -3.35 -7.34 -1.64
C VAL A 244 -3.68 -8.84 -1.59
N LYS A 245 -3.35 -9.57 -2.65
CA LYS A 245 -3.58 -11.03 -2.71
C LYS A 245 -2.87 -11.78 -1.58
N LYS A 246 -1.65 -11.38 -1.24
CA LYS A 246 -0.87 -12.06 -0.19
C LYS A 246 -1.41 -11.79 1.20
N ILE A 247 -1.89 -10.58 1.48
CA ILE A 247 -2.47 -10.19 2.77
C ILE A 247 -3.80 -10.94 2.99
N ASN A 248 -4.65 -11.04 1.99
CA ASN A 248 -5.93 -11.76 2.09
C ASN A 248 -5.76 -13.27 2.39
N ASN A 249 -4.59 -13.83 2.16
CA ASN A 249 -4.26 -15.22 2.51
C ASN A 249 -3.59 -15.34 3.89
N LYS A 250 -3.60 -14.29 4.72
CA LYS A 250 -3.04 -14.30 6.06
C LYS A 250 -4.12 -14.41 7.11
N ASN A 251 -3.76 -15.03 8.22
CA ASN A 251 -4.61 -15.09 9.40
C ASN A 251 -4.21 -13.98 10.38
N PHE A 252 -5.17 -13.16 10.77
CA PHE A 252 -5.02 -12.07 11.74
C PHE A 252 -5.73 -12.33 13.06
N SER A 253 -6.28 -13.52 13.28
CA SER A 253 -7.06 -13.87 14.50
C SER A 253 -6.25 -13.76 15.80
N ASN A 254 -4.92 -13.84 15.72
CA ASN A 254 -4.03 -13.70 16.87
C ASN A 254 -3.54 -12.26 17.11
N VAL A 255 -3.93 -11.32 16.27
CA VAL A 255 -3.62 -9.89 16.47
C VAL A 255 -4.41 -9.40 17.67
N SER A 256 -3.77 -8.69 18.59
CA SER A 256 -4.41 -8.13 19.77
C SER A 256 -4.59 -6.61 19.73
N ASN A 257 -3.90 -5.93 18.83
CA ASN A 257 -4.00 -4.47 18.71
C ASN A 257 -5.39 -4.04 18.23
N PRO A 258 -5.98 -2.98 18.82
CA PRO A 258 -7.25 -2.44 18.33
C PRO A 258 -7.12 -1.79 16.95
N ALA A 259 -8.19 -1.82 16.18
CA ALA A 259 -8.24 -1.21 14.86
C ALA A 259 -9.56 -0.45 14.60
N LEU A 260 -9.43 0.76 14.05
CA LEU A 260 -10.53 1.54 13.51
C LEU A 260 -10.52 1.42 11.98
N PHE A 261 -11.65 1.02 11.42
CA PHE A 261 -11.88 0.97 9.97
C PHE A 261 -12.84 2.09 9.57
N TYR A 262 -12.34 3.02 8.78
CA TYR A 262 -13.07 4.20 8.28
C TYR A 262 -13.12 4.09 6.76
N PHE A 263 -14.30 3.77 6.19
CA PHE A 263 -14.46 3.52 4.75
C PHE A 263 -15.90 3.76 4.30
N SER A 264 -16.12 3.81 2.98
CA SER A 264 -17.44 3.88 2.38
C SER A 264 -17.84 2.54 1.78
N MET A 265 -19.11 2.14 1.97
CA MET A 265 -19.69 0.99 1.24
C MET A 265 -19.91 1.28 -0.25
N ASP A 266 -19.86 2.56 -0.64
CA ASP A 266 -20.01 3.02 -2.03
C ASP A 266 -18.65 3.22 -2.72
N ASP A 267 -17.53 2.75 -2.12
CA ASP A 267 -16.19 2.84 -2.70
C ASP A 267 -16.10 2.08 -4.03
N GLU A 268 -15.74 2.81 -5.10
CA GLU A 268 -15.60 2.26 -6.45
C GLU A 268 -14.16 1.85 -6.81
N VAL A 269 -13.18 2.21 -5.99
CA VAL A 269 -11.75 1.92 -6.22
C VAL A 269 -11.33 0.63 -5.58
N VAL A 270 -11.72 0.42 -4.32
CA VAL A 270 -11.48 -0.81 -3.58
C VAL A 270 -12.80 -1.51 -3.27
N GLU A 271 -12.75 -2.81 -3.01
CA GLU A 271 -13.94 -3.63 -2.74
C GLU A 271 -14.30 -3.58 -1.25
N PRO A 272 -15.37 -2.85 -0.82
CA PRO A 272 -15.68 -2.70 0.61
C PRO A 272 -16.00 -4.03 1.30
N LYS A 273 -16.57 -4.99 0.58
CA LYS A 273 -16.84 -6.34 1.11
C LYS A 273 -15.57 -7.04 1.58
N LYS A 274 -14.44 -6.81 0.89
CA LYS A 274 -13.14 -7.35 1.32
C LYS A 274 -12.62 -6.70 2.60
N THR A 275 -12.98 -5.46 2.83
CA THR A 275 -12.71 -4.79 4.11
C THR A 275 -13.52 -5.43 5.23
N LEU A 276 -14.81 -5.74 5.03
CA LEU A 276 -15.63 -6.44 6.01
C LEU A 276 -15.08 -7.85 6.32
N GLU A 277 -14.72 -8.64 5.29
CA GLU A 277 -14.08 -9.95 5.47
C GLU A 277 -12.75 -9.84 6.26
N PHE A 278 -11.98 -8.77 6.04
CA PHE A 278 -10.74 -8.53 6.77
C PHE A 278 -11.01 -8.19 8.24
N ILE A 279 -12.04 -7.38 8.53
CA ILE A 279 -12.46 -7.04 9.90
C ILE A 279 -12.85 -8.30 10.68
N GLU A 280 -13.60 -9.22 10.07
CA GLU A 280 -13.99 -10.49 10.68
C GLU A 280 -12.79 -11.39 11.03
N ASN A 281 -11.69 -11.25 10.29
CA ASN A 281 -10.43 -12.00 10.51
C ASN A 281 -9.50 -11.30 11.52
N TRP A 282 -9.81 -10.07 11.97
CA TRP A 282 -8.97 -9.31 12.90
C TRP A 282 -9.26 -9.72 14.35
N GLY A 283 -8.24 -10.19 15.08
CA GLY A 283 -8.41 -10.70 16.45
C GLY A 283 -8.53 -9.65 17.54
N GLY A 284 -8.04 -8.43 17.31
CA GLY A 284 -8.15 -7.31 18.26
C GLY A 284 -9.53 -6.66 18.23
N GLU A 285 -9.77 -5.75 19.18
CA GLU A 285 -10.99 -4.94 19.17
C GLU A 285 -11.10 -4.13 17.87
N THR A 286 -12.26 -4.14 17.23
CA THR A 286 -12.52 -3.40 15.99
C THR A 286 -13.65 -2.39 16.15
N LYS A 287 -13.48 -1.21 15.54
CA LYS A 287 -14.54 -0.23 15.35
C LYS A 287 -14.65 0.11 13.89
N THR A 288 -15.86 0.17 13.38
CA THR A 288 -16.16 0.47 11.98
C THR A 288 -16.96 1.76 11.86
N ILE A 289 -16.55 2.64 10.97
CA ILE A 289 -17.29 3.84 10.58
C ILE A 289 -17.50 3.79 9.07
N ASN A 290 -18.78 3.62 8.68
CA ASN A 290 -19.19 3.70 7.27
C ASN A 290 -19.51 5.17 6.93
N VAL A 291 -18.78 5.72 5.98
CA VAL A 291 -18.93 7.10 5.51
C VAL A 291 -19.83 7.14 4.29
N LYS A 292 -20.81 8.01 4.31
CA LYS A 292 -21.59 8.35 3.13
C LYS A 292 -21.04 9.65 2.55
N MET A 293 -20.65 9.58 1.28
CA MET A 293 -20.14 10.74 0.55
C MET A 293 -21.29 11.52 -0.07
N SER A 294 -21.12 12.83 -0.19
CA SER A 294 -22.03 13.72 -0.90
C SER A 294 -21.61 13.88 -2.36
N GLU A 295 -22.44 14.52 -3.18
CA GLU A 295 -22.13 14.82 -4.58
C GLU A 295 -20.94 15.80 -4.77
N PHE A 296 -20.54 16.50 -3.73
CA PHE A 296 -19.41 17.45 -3.74
C PHE A 296 -18.08 16.81 -3.33
N ASP A 297 -18.11 15.57 -2.85
CA ASP A 297 -16.96 14.82 -2.37
C ASP A 297 -16.30 14.01 -3.52
N ASP A 298 -15.39 13.10 -3.17
CA ASP A 298 -14.78 12.21 -4.16
C ASP A 298 -15.84 11.33 -4.83
N LYS A 299 -16.02 11.50 -6.13
CA LYS A 299 -17.03 10.77 -6.93
C LYS A 299 -16.87 9.25 -6.89
N TYR A 300 -15.69 8.74 -6.51
CA TYR A 300 -15.44 7.31 -6.37
C TYR A 300 -15.58 6.84 -4.93
N SER A 301 -15.96 7.73 -4.00
CA SER A 301 -16.13 7.43 -2.56
C SER A 301 -14.91 6.75 -1.91
N HIS A 302 -13.71 6.99 -2.44
CA HIS A 302 -12.46 6.38 -2.00
C HIS A 302 -11.60 7.32 -1.15
N VAL A 303 -11.41 8.57 -1.59
CA VAL A 303 -10.69 9.61 -0.83
C VAL A 303 -11.69 10.30 0.09
N ILE A 304 -11.85 9.74 1.29
CA ILE A 304 -12.92 10.09 2.25
C ILE A 304 -12.44 10.96 3.41
N ALA A 305 -11.17 11.33 3.40
CA ALA A 305 -10.55 12.19 4.41
C ALA A 305 -9.45 13.02 3.74
N GLY A 306 -9.34 14.32 4.05
CA GLY A 306 -8.36 15.23 3.48
C GLY A 306 -8.96 16.49 2.90
#